data_727642e34433345eeb7b956ed660b4f5
#
_entry.id   727642e34433345eeb7b956ed660b4f5
#
_cell.length_a   1.000
_cell.length_b   1.000
_cell.length_c   1.000
_cell.angle_alpha   90.00
_cell.angle_beta   90.00
_cell.angle_gamma   90.00
#
_symmetry.space_group_name_H-M   'P 1'
#
loop_
_entity.id
_entity.type
_entity.pdbx_description
1 polymer ?
#
loop_
_entity_poly.entity_id
_entity_poly.type
_entity_poly.pdbx_seq_one_letter_code
_entity_poly.pdbx_strand_id
1 'polypeptide(L)'
;MAKEYEVQINGQPTWYSDQVRRFKMYFAEPENQVNRDTGILLLIAGYGGNANSHVYQKMRRKFADMYNFVTLQCDYLGWQFMQDDQHLAITEQMLRKELSPREFRSLEKDYAGNQQILHGKTFSGKIELRENAQEFNEMGMNQAMDHLMALHILQDILKENGLDYCRDRVYIYGQSHGAYLAYLCNRLAPDLFCGIIDN
;
A
#
# COMPACT_ATOMS: atom_id res chain seq x y z
N MET A 1 -3.52 -22.08 10.04
CA MET A 1 -3.53 -20.61 9.76
C MET A 1 -2.35 -20.29 8.86
N ALA A 2 -2.58 -19.53 7.83
CA ALA A 2 -1.57 -19.15 6.84
C ALA A 2 -0.25 -18.69 7.47
N LYS A 3 0.85 -19.07 6.87
CA LYS A 3 2.20 -18.72 7.33
C LYS A 3 2.68 -17.48 6.61
N GLU A 4 2.98 -16.42 7.35
CA GLU A 4 3.40 -15.14 6.80
C GLU A 4 4.92 -14.96 6.79
N TYR A 5 5.39 -14.24 5.79
CA TYR A 5 6.79 -13.89 5.58
C TYR A 5 6.93 -12.43 5.19
N GLU A 6 8.05 -11.84 5.60
CA GLU A 6 8.48 -10.51 5.22
C GLU A 6 9.88 -10.61 4.60
N VAL A 7 10.06 -10.02 3.42
CA VAL A 7 11.33 -10.01 2.71
C VAL A 7 11.64 -8.58 2.26
N GLN A 8 12.87 -8.13 2.48
CA GLN A 8 13.34 -6.87 1.93
C GLN A 8 13.94 -7.09 0.55
N ILE A 9 13.48 -6.35 -0.43
CA ILE A 9 13.91 -6.43 -1.83
C ILE A 9 14.40 -5.08 -2.35
N ASN A 10 15.21 -5.10 -3.39
CA ASN A 10 15.62 -3.88 -4.08
C ASN A 10 14.51 -3.44 -5.04
N GLY A 11 14.24 -2.14 -5.08
CA GLY A 11 13.35 -1.54 -6.07
C GLY A 11 14.04 -1.33 -7.42
N GLN A 12 13.23 -1.05 -8.43
CA GLN A 12 13.75 -0.65 -9.74
C GLN A 12 14.52 0.66 -9.64
N PRO A 13 15.60 0.83 -10.42
CA PRO A 13 16.22 2.14 -10.60
C PRO A 13 15.18 3.15 -11.07
N THR A 14 15.18 4.32 -10.50
CA THR A 14 14.32 5.42 -10.97
C THR A 14 15.14 6.32 -11.90
N TRP A 15 14.46 6.99 -12.82
CA TRP A 15 15.09 7.98 -13.73
C TRP A 15 15.69 9.19 -13.01
N TYR A 16 15.36 9.33 -11.72
CA TYR A 16 15.63 10.54 -10.93
C TYR A 16 16.72 10.35 -9.89
N SER A 17 17.16 9.12 -9.67
CA SER A 17 18.14 8.83 -8.63
C SER A 17 18.93 7.57 -8.95
N ASP A 18 20.25 7.66 -8.80
CA ASP A 18 21.15 6.50 -8.89
C ASP A 18 21.14 5.65 -7.59
N GLN A 19 20.41 6.06 -6.57
CA GLN A 19 20.32 5.33 -5.32
C GLN A 19 19.44 4.09 -5.47
N VAL A 20 19.92 2.96 -4.97
CA VAL A 20 19.16 1.72 -4.90
C VAL A 20 18.10 1.88 -3.83
N ARG A 21 16.84 1.95 -4.25
CA ARG A 21 15.69 1.96 -3.35
C ARG A 21 15.46 0.54 -2.83
N ARG A 22 15.08 0.42 -1.54
CA ARG A 22 14.68 -0.86 -0.92
C ARG A 22 13.28 -0.74 -0.38
N PHE A 23 12.51 -1.81 -0.54
CA PHE A 23 11.16 -1.89 0.01
C PHE A 23 10.85 -3.31 0.50
N LYS A 24 9.80 -3.46 1.26
CA LYS A 24 9.39 -4.74 1.82
C LYS A 24 8.29 -5.37 0.99
N MET A 25 8.39 -6.66 0.79
CA MET A 25 7.30 -7.50 0.34
C MET A 25 6.85 -8.43 1.46
N TYR A 26 5.56 -8.68 1.49
CA TYR A 26 4.89 -9.53 2.48
C TYR A 26 4.10 -10.59 1.73
N PHE A 27 4.26 -11.84 2.08
CA PHE A 27 3.45 -12.88 1.49
C PHE A 27 2.98 -13.90 2.53
N ALA A 28 1.89 -14.59 2.22
CA ALA A 28 1.37 -15.64 3.08
C ALA A 28 1.11 -16.91 2.25
N GLU A 29 1.61 -18.04 2.75
CA GLU A 29 1.32 -19.37 2.25
C GLU A 29 0.07 -19.94 2.94
N PRO A 30 -0.78 -20.70 2.22
CA PRO A 30 -1.94 -21.33 2.83
C PRO A 30 -1.53 -22.38 3.89
N GLU A 31 -2.36 -22.56 4.91
CA GLU A 31 -2.15 -23.53 5.99
C GLU A 31 -1.94 -24.96 5.46
N ASN A 32 -2.64 -25.32 4.41
CA ASN A 32 -2.56 -26.66 3.78
C ASN A 32 -1.33 -26.84 2.88
N GLN A 33 -0.36 -25.94 2.97
CA GLN A 33 0.86 -25.87 2.16
C GLN A 33 0.59 -25.54 0.68
N VAL A 34 1.62 -25.02 0.03
CA VAL A 34 1.60 -24.74 -1.41
C VAL A 34 1.61 -26.07 -2.16
N ASN A 35 0.72 -26.20 -3.15
CA ASN A 35 0.57 -27.36 -3.98
C ASN A 35 0.20 -26.96 -5.43
N ARG A 36 0.09 -27.91 -6.34
CA ARG A 36 -0.15 -27.67 -7.77
C ARG A 36 -1.46 -26.95 -8.09
N ASP A 37 -2.41 -26.91 -7.14
CA ASP A 37 -3.66 -26.19 -7.29
C ASP A 37 -3.60 -24.80 -6.62
N THR A 38 -2.53 -24.48 -5.91
CA THR A 38 -2.35 -23.17 -5.25
C THR A 38 -2.05 -22.11 -6.29
N GLY A 39 -2.84 -21.05 -6.32
CA GLY A 39 -2.58 -19.86 -7.17
C GLY A 39 -1.72 -18.82 -6.47
N ILE A 40 -1.48 -17.70 -7.14
CA ILE A 40 -0.91 -16.48 -6.55
C ILE A 40 -1.95 -15.36 -6.63
N LEU A 41 -2.11 -14.61 -5.55
CA LEU A 41 -2.96 -13.42 -5.50
C LEU A 41 -2.14 -12.20 -5.05
N LEU A 42 -1.84 -11.32 -5.99
CA LEU A 42 -1.23 -10.04 -5.71
C LEU A 42 -2.31 -9.06 -5.22
N LEU A 43 -2.14 -8.52 -4.02
CA LEU A 43 -3.04 -7.56 -3.39
C LEU A 43 -2.40 -6.18 -3.40
N ILE A 44 -3.06 -5.19 -3.97
CA ILE A 44 -2.57 -3.80 -4.04
C ILE A 44 -3.46 -2.90 -3.20
N ALA A 45 -2.86 -2.26 -2.20
CA ALA A 45 -3.53 -1.30 -1.34
C ALA A 45 -3.88 -0.01 -2.10
N GLY A 46 -4.99 0.61 -1.72
CA GLY A 46 -5.35 1.94 -2.21
C GLY A 46 -4.49 3.06 -1.62
N TYR A 47 -4.73 4.29 -2.05
CA TYR A 47 -4.08 5.49 -1.50
C TYR A 47 -4.30 5.56 0.01
N GLY A 48 -3.24 5.78 0.76
CA GLY A 48 -3.27 5.76 2.23
C GLY A 48 -3.33 4.35 2.84
N GLY A 49 -3.38 3.29 2.02
CA GLY A 49 -3.34 1.91 2.49
C GLY A 49 -1.91 1.46 2.80
N ASN A 50 -1.75 0.67 3.85
CA ASN A 50 -0.47 0.12 4.28
C ASN A 50 -0.49 -1.41 4.18
N ALA A 51 0.40 -1.97 3.36
CA ALA A 51 0.51 -3.42 3.13
C ALA A 51 0.68 -4.21 4.44
N ASN A 52 1.28 -3.61 5.46
CA ASN A 52 1.50 -4.24 6.77
C ASN A 52 0.48 -3.83 7.84
N SER A 53 -0.62 -3.13 7.50
CA SER A 53 -1.71 -2.85 8.44
C SER A 53 -2.44 -4.13 8.85
N HIS A 54 -3.07 -4.13 10.03
CA HIS A 54 -3.86 -5.26 10.52
C HIS A 54 -4.94 -5.75 9.53
N VAL A 55 -5.55 -4.82 8.79
CA VAL A 55 -6.57 -5.16 7.79
C VAL A 55 -5.95 -5.98 6.66
N TYR A 56 -4.84 -5.52 6.10
CA TYR A 56 -4.18 -6.20 5.00
C TYR A 56 -3.46 -7.49 5.43
N GLN A 57 -2.89 -7.55 6.64
CA GLN A 57 -2.37 -8.79 7.21
C GLN A 57 -3.49 -9.84 7.35
N LYS A 58 -4.64 -9.44 7.91
CA LYS A 58 -5.80 -10.34 8.03
C LYS A 58 -6.31 -10.79 6.67
N MET A 59 -6.32 -9.90 5.70
CA MET A 59 -6.75 -10.18 4.33
C MET A 59 -5.82 -11.19 3.64
N ARG A 60 -4.49 -11.00 3.74
CA ARG A 60 -3.51 -11.96 3.23
C ARG A 60 -3.74 -13.36 3.78
N ARG A 61 -3.75 -13.48 5.12
CA ARG A 61 -3.96 -14.79 5.77
C ARG A 61 -5.28 -15.44 5.37
N LYS A 62 -6.36 -14.65 5.43
CA LYS A 62 -7.70 -15.15 5.14
C LYS A 62 -7.82 -15.63 3.70
N PHE A 63 -7.30 -14.88 2.74
CA PHE A 63 -7.39 -15.25 1.33
C PHE A 63 -6.46 -16.42 0.99
N ALA A 64 -5.30 -16.50 1.63
CA ALA A 64 -4.43 -17.65 1.48
C ALA A 64 -5.17 -18.95 1.90
N ASP A 65 -5.75 -18.98 3.10
CA ASP A 65 -6.40 -20.18 3.64
C ASP A 65 -7.73 -20.50 2.92
N MET A 66 -8.56 -19.48 2.66
CA MET A 66 -9.90 -19.70 2.11
C MET A 66 -9.91 -20.09 0.63
N TYR A 67 -8.98 -19.56 -0.14
CA TYR A 67 -8.99 -19.68 -1.60
C TYR A 67 -7.77 -20.43 -2.15
N ASN A 68 -6.94 -21.00 -1.29
CA ASN A 68 -5.72 -21.69 -1.67
C ASN A 68 -4.84 -20.82 -2.60
N PHE A 69 -4.41 -19.65 -2.09
CA PHE A 69 -3.48 -18.76 -2.76
C PHE A 69 -2.21 -18.55 -1.93
N VAL A 70 -1.08 -18.41 -2.58
CA VAL A 70 0.00 -17.61 -2.02
C VAL A 70 -0.39 -16.14 -2.26
N THR A 71 -0.64 -15.41 -1.18
CA THR A 71 -1.01 -14.00 -1.27
C THR A 71 0.23 -13.12 -1.12
N LEU A 72 0.34 -12.08 -1.94
CA LEU A 72 1.48 -11.16 -1.99
C LEU A 72 1.01 -9.72 -1.84
N GLN A 73 1.76 -8.93 -1.10
CA GLN A 73 1.68 -7.46 -1.05
C GLN A 73 3.08 -6.89 -0.95
N CYS A 74 3.28 -5.65 -1.34
CA CYS A 74 4.54 -4.95 -1.11
C CYS A 74 4.30 -3.46 -0.82
N ASP A 75 5.28 -2.86 -0.17
CA ASP A 75 5.44 -1.43 -0.18
C ASP A 75 5.91 -1.02 -1.58
N TYR A 76 5.42 0.09 -2.10
CA TYR A 76 5.77 0.55 -3.44
C TYR A 76 6.19 2.01 -3.40
N LEU A 77 6.81 2.52 -4.45
CA LEU A 77 7.27 3.90 -4.50
C LEU A 77 6.14 4.87 -4.10
N GLY A 78 6.41 5.75 -3.16
CA GLY A 78 5.46 6.74 -2.67
C GLY A 78 4.42 6.22 -1.65
N TRP A 79 4.47 4.95 -1.24
CA TRP A 79 3.53 4.43 -0.24
C TRP A 79 3.65 5.16 1.09
N GLN A 80 4.88 5.47 1.53
CA GLN A 80 5.15 6.19 2.78
C GLN A 80 4.60 7.61 2.73
N PHE A 81 4.82 8.29 1.62
CA PHE A 81 4.26 9.59 1.33
C PHE A 81 2.72 9.61 1.46
N MET A 82 2.05 8.54 0.99
CA MET A 82 0.59 8.43 1.06
C MET A 82 0.06 8.13 2.48
N GLN A 83 0.92 7.73 3.43
CA GLN A 83 0.55 7.41 4.82
C GLN A 83 0.65 8.60 5.77
N ASP A 84 1.34 9.67 5.36
CA ASP A 84 1.76 10.71 6.29
C ASP A 84 0.62 11.71 6.58
N ASP A 85 0.00 11.58 7.75
CA ASP A 85 -1.00 12.51 8.28
C ASP A 85 -0.41 13.92 8.52
N GLN A 86 0.92 14.06 8.57
CA GLN A 86 1.60 15.34 8.75
C GLN A 86 1.47 16.26 7.53
N HIS A 87 0.96 15.74 6.42
CA HIS A 87 0.65 16.54 5.24
C HIS A 87 -0.59 17.43 5.40
N LEU A 88 -1.41 17.20 6.43
CA LEU A 88 -2.57 18.05 6.69
C LEU A 88 -2.15 19.30 7.47
N ALA A 89 -2.03 20.41 6.78
CA ALA A 89 -1.81 21.72 7.40
C ALA A 89 -3.16 22.43 7.67
N ILE A 90 -3.39 22.77 8.93
CA ILE A 90 -4.49 23.64 9.34
C ILE A 90 -3.89 24.99 9.69
N THR A 91 -4.17 26.00 8.86
CA THR A 91 -3.65 27.34 9.08
C THR A 91 -4.50 28.12 10.09
N GLU A 92 -3.90 29.11 10.74
CA GLU A 92 -4.60 30.05 11.63
C GLU A 92 -5.84 30.67 10.95
N GLN A 93 -5.73 31.01 9.67
CA GLN A 93 -6.84 31.57 8.90
C GLN A 93 -8.02 30.58 8.76
N MET A 94 -7.74 29.29 8.67
CA MET A 94 -8.77 28.25 8.62
C MET A 94 -9.44 28.08 9.98
N LEU A 95 -8.67 28.11 11.05
CA LEU A 95 -9.21 28.09 12.41
C LEU A 95 -10.10 29.29 12.71
N ARG A 96 -9.67 30.49 12.31
CA ARG A 96 -10.44 31.75 12.49
C ARG A 96 -11.77 31.78 11.71
N LYS A 97 -11.94 30.97 10.68
CA LYS A 97 -13.22 30.85 9.95
C LYS A 97 -14.25 30.03 10.73
N GLU A 98 -13.82 29.02 11.44
CA GLU A 98 -14.68 28.04 12.09
C GLU A 98 -14.85 28.28 13.60
N LEU A 99 -14.00 29.10 14.20
CA LEU A 99 -14.01 29.42 15.61
C LEU A 99 -14.48 30.86 15.84
N SER A 100 -15.27 31.04 16.91
CA SER A 100 -15.53 32.39 17.39
C SER A 100 -14.24 33.09 17.86
N PRO A 101 -14.18 34.41 17.87
CA PRO A 101 -13.00 35.17 18.36
C PRO A 101 -12.59 34.82 19.78
N ARG A 102 -13.54 34.37 20.63
CA ARG A 102 -13.29 33.96 22.01
C ARG A 102 -12.64 32.56 22.05
N GLU A 103 -13.18 31.60 21.31
CA GLU A 103 -12.64 30.26 21.20
C GLU A 103 -11.23 30.26 20.63
N PHE A 104 -11.02 31.04 19.56
CA PHE A 104 -9.70 31.17 18.94
C PHE A 104 -8.66 31.70 19.92
N ARG A 105 -8.96 32.78 20.66
CA ARG A 105 -8.06 33.34 21.68
C ARG A 105 -7.78 32.37 22.83
N SER A 106 -8.75 31.52 23.20
CA SER A 106 -8.54 30.49 24.22
C SER A 106 -7.56 29.42 23.76
N LEU A 107 -7.68 28.96 22.50
CA LEU A 107 -6.73 28.01 21.89
C LEU A 107 -5.34 28.61 21.73
N GLU A 108 -5.24 29.85 21.28
CA GLU A 108 -3.96 30.56 21.11
C GLU A 108 -3.21 30.70 22.46
N LYS A 109 -3.95 30.92 23.53
CA LYS A 109 -3.38 31.06 24.87
C LYS A 109 -2.90 29.74 25.47
N ASP A 110 -3.64 28.68 25.32
CA ASP A 110 -3.33 27.34 25.82
C ASP A 110 -3.98 26.28 24.92
N TYR A 111 -3.23 25.81 23.92
CA TYR A 111 -3.72 24.82 22.97
C TYR A 111 -4.01 23.48 23.66
N ALA A 112 -3.11 23.01 24.51
CA ALA A 112 -3.23 21.69 25.15
C ALA A 112 -4.43 21.62 26.11
N GLY A 113 -4.65 22.69 26.89
CA GLY A 113 -5.78 22.74 27.82
C GLY A 113 -7.15 23.01 27.21
N ASN A 114 -7.20 23.50 25.97
CA ASN A 114 -8.42 23.92 25.31
C ASN A 114 -8.81 23.08 24.06
N GLN A 115 -8.20 21.93 23.84
CA GLN A 115 -8.47 21.07 22.67
C GLN A 115 -9.95 20.64 22.55
N GLN A 116 -10.69 20.60 23.67
CA GLN A 116 -12.13 20.30 23.67
C GLN A 116 -12.95 21.30 22.82
N ILE A 117 -12.44 22.52 22.59
CA ILE A 117 -13.09 23.51 21.71
C ILE A 117 -13.16 23.01 20.27
N LEU A 118 -12.25 22.15 19.86
CA LEU A 118 -12.20 21.57 18.50
C LEU A 118 -13.14 20.38 18.34
N HIS A 119 -13.63 19.82 19.44
CA HIS A 119 -14.44 18.62 19.41
C HIS A 119 -15.78 18.85 18.69
N GLY A 120 -16.09 17.96 17.74
CA GLY A 120 -17.32 18.05 16.94
C GLY A 120 -17.34 19.16 15.87
N LYS A 121 -16.23 19.88 15.69
CA LYS A 121 -16.08 20.87 14.63
C LYS A 121 -15.38 20.28 13.41
N THR A 122 -15.74 20.72 12.22
CA THR A 122 -15.12 20.37 10.95
C THR A 122 -14.27 21.53 10.48
N PHE A 123 -13.01 21.26 10.16
CA PHE A 123 -12.08 22.27 9.66
C PHE A 123 -11.66 21.94 8.22
N SER A 124 -11.61 22.95 7.39
CA SER A 124 -10.93 22.82 6.11
C SER A 124 -9.43 22.76 6.36
N GLY A 125 -8.75 21.78 5.79
CA GLY A 125 -7.30 21.64 5.84
C GLY A 125 -6.69 21.75 4.45
N LYS A 126 -5.43 22.10 4.38
CA LYS A 126 -4.63 22.05 3.15
C LYS A 126 -3.68 20.86 3.26
N ILE A 127 -3.67 20.01 2.24
CA ILE A 127 -2.67 18.95 2.15
C ILE A 127 -1.40 19.59 1.55
N GLU A 128 -0.29 19.51 2.28
CA GLU A 128 1.03 19.90 1.81
C GLU A 128 1.79 18.63 1.41
N LEU A 129 2.01 18.46 0.13
CA LEU A 129 2.77 17.33 -0.39
C LEU A 129 4.26 17.55 -0.08
N ARG A 130 4.82 16.66 0.74
CA ARG A 130 6.25 16.69 1.11
C ARG A 130 7.02 15.63 0.32
N GLU A 131 6.87 15.68 -1.00
CA GLU A 131 7.57 14.79 -1.90
C GLU A 131 9.08 15.05 -1.91
N ASN A 132 9.83 13.98 -2.10
CA ASN A 132 11.28 14.04 -2.29
C ASN A 132 11.69 13.04 -3.38
N ALA A 133 12.96 13.05 -3.78
CA ALA A 133 13.44 12.23 -4.88
C ALA A 133 13.35 10.70 -4.63
N GLN A 134 13.23 10.26 -3.38
CA GLN A 134 13.08 8.85 -3.02
C GLN A 134 11.62 8.45 -2.80
N GLU A 135 10.77 9.42 -2.40
CA GLU A 135 9.37 9.20 -2.06
C GLU A 135 8.49 10.30 -2.67
N PHE A 136 7.77 9.97 -3.73
CA PHE A 136 6.83 10.85 -4.40
C PHE A 136 5.77 10.03 -5.15
N ASN A 137 4.65 10.67 -5.49
CA ASN A 137 3.62 10.03 -6.30
C ASN A 137 3.89 10.29 -7.79
N GLU A 138 4.52 9.34 -8.46
CA GLU A 138 4.79 9.38 -9.89
C GLU A 138 3.60 8.96 -10.78
N MET A 139 2.45 8.78 -10.18
CA MET A 139 1.22 8.33 -10.85
C MET A 139 1.27 6.94 -11.47
N GLY A 140 2.21 6.07 -11.03
CA GLY A 140 1.99 4.65 -11.13
C GLY A 140 3.00 3.78 -11.86
N MET A 141 3.88 4.27 -12.73
CA MET A 141 4.77 3.41 -13.52
C MET A 141 5.74 2.60 -12.63
N ASN A 142 6.54 3.27 -11.80
CA ASN A 142 7.46 2.56 -10.89
C ASN A 142 6.67 1.83 -9.78
N GLN A 143 5.51 2.34 -9.38
CA GLN A 143 4.61 1.66 -8.44
C GLN A 143 4.16 0.31 -9.00
N ALA A 144 3.72 0.27 -10.25
CA ALA A 144 3.35 -0.98 -10.93
C ALA A 144 4.55 -1.91 -11.13
N MET A 145 5.70 -1.35 -11.52
CA MET A 145 6.94 -2.12 -11.68
C MET A 145 7.41 -2.75 -10.37
N ASP A 146 7.24 -2.09 -9.22
CA ASP A 146 7.54 -2.66 -7.91
C ASP A 146 6.68 -3.89 -7.61
N HIS A 147 5.38 -3.82 -7.93
CA HIS A 147 4.47 -4.96 -7.77
C HIS A 147 4.83 -6.13 -8.69
N LEU A 148 5.15 -5.86 -9.95
CA LEU A 148 5.59 -6.89 -10.90
C LEU A 148 6.91 -7.53 -10.46
N MET A 149 7.85 -6.74 -9.97
CA MET A 149 9.11 -7.24 -9.42
C MET A 149 8.88 -8.11 -8.18
N ALA A 150 8.06 -7.64 -7.24
CA ALA A 150 7.73 -8.42 -6.04
C ALA A 150 7.09 -9.78 -6.42
N LEU A 151 6.20 -9.79 -7.41
CA LEU A 151 5.59 -11.01 -7.92
C LEU A 151 6.63 -11.94 -8.54
N HIS A 152 7.54 -11.42 -9.35
CA HIS A 152 8.60 -12.21 -9.97
C HIS A 152 9.53 -12.84 -8.91
N ILE A 153 9.95 -12.04 -7.91
CA ILE A 153 10.76 -12.54 -6.80
C ILE A 153 10.03 -13.61 -5.99
N LEU A 154 8.72 -13.45 -5.74
CA LEU A 154 7.93 -14.48 -5.08
C LEU A 154 7.94 -15.80 -5.90
N GLN A 155 7.76 -15.71 -7.22
CA GLN A 155 7.79 -16.88 -8.10
C GLN A 155 9.14 -17.59 -8.05
N ASP A 156 10.25 -16.84 -8.00
CA ASP A 156 11.59 -17.40 -7.84
C ASP A 156 11.77 -18.06 -6.45
N ILE A 157 11.30 -17.41 -5.37
CA ILE A 157 11.32 -18.01 -4.01
C ILE A 157 10.56 -19.34 -3.99
N LEU A 158 9.37 -19.41 -4.55
CA LEU A 158 8.59 -20.64 -4.60
C LEU A 158 9.33 -21.74 -5.37
N LYS A 159 9.89 -21.41 -6.52
CA LYS A 159 10.66 -22.32 -7.35
C LYS A 159 11.93 -22.84 -6.64
N GLU A 160 12.71 -21.96 -6.02
CA GLU A 160 13.94 -22.31 -5.30
C GLU A 160 13.66 -23.22 -4.09
N ASN A 161 12.49 -23.07 -3.47
CA ASN A 161 12.04 -23.92 -2.37
C ASN A 161 11.33 -25.21 -2.85
N GLY A 162 11.27 -25.46 -4.16
CA GLY A 162 10.62 -26.66 -4.72
C GLY A 162 9.10 -26.68 -4.53
N LEU A 163 8.49 -25.51 -4.37
CA LEU A 163 7.04 -25.35 -4.17
C LEU A 163 6.34 -25.19 -5.52
N ASP A 164 5.73 -26.26 -5.99
CA ASP A 164 4.92 -26.25 -7.21
C ASP A 164 3.59 -25.52 -6.95
N TYR A 165 3.25 -24.56 -7.81
CA TYR A 165 1.99 -23.84 -7.79
C TYR A 165 1.36 -23.77 -9.19
N CYS A 166 0.08 -23.44 -9.28
CA CYS A 166 -0.64 -23.29 -10.54
C CYS A 166 -0.30 -21.97 -11.23
N ARG A 167 0.53 -22.00 -12.26
CA ARG A 167 0.96 -20.80 -13.01
C ARG A 167 -0.17 -20.12 -13.77
N ASP A 168 -1.20 -20.88 -14.13
CA ASP A 168 -2.40 -20.36 -14.80
C ASP A 168 -3.43 -19.79 -13.81
N ARG A 169 -3.05 -19.64 -12.52
CA ARG A 169 -3.88 -19.11 -11.43
C ARG A 169 -3.23 -17.93 -10.74
N VAL A 170 -2.78 -16.93 -11.51
CA VAL A 170 -2.21 -15.69 -11.01
C VAL A 170 -3.25 -14.57 -11.14
N TYR A 171 -3.73 -14.06 -10.01
CA TYR A 171 -4.70 -12.98 -9.96
C TYR A 171 -4.11 -11.72 -9.34
N ILE A 172 -4.70 -10.59 -9.68
CA ILE A 172 -4.36 -9.31 -9.07
C ILE A 172 -5.65 -8.67 -8.52
N TYR A 173 -5.60 -8.22 -7.28
CA TYR A 173 -6.66 -7.50 -6.61
C TYR A 173 -6.19 -6.09 -6.28
N GLY A 174 -6.93 -5.10 -6.69
CA GLY A 174 -6.66 -3.70 -6.39
C GLY A 174 -7.84 -3.00 -5.72
N GLN A 175 -7.55 -2.14 -4.77
CA GLN A 175 -8.54 -1.28 -4.13
C GLN A 175 -8.27 0.18 -4.46
N SER A 176 -9.25 0.92 -5.00
CA SER A 176 -9.12 2.35 -5.33
C SER A 176 -7.88 2.63 -6.20
N HIS A 177 -6.90 3.41 -5.72
CA HIS A 177 -5.61 3.61 -6.40
C HIS A 177 -4.91 2.28 -6.73
N GLY A 178 -5.04 1.27 -5.86
CA GLY A 178 -4.53 -0.07 -6.12
C GLY A 178 -5.20 -0.75 -7.32
N ALA A 179 -6.47 -0.47 -7.59
CA ALA A 179 -7.15 -0.96 -8.81
C ALA A 179 -6.53 -0.33 -10.07
N TYR A 180 -6.27 0.98 -10.05
CA TYR A 180 -5.54 1.64 -11.13
C TYR A 180 -4.18 0.98 -11.37
N LEU A 181 -3.42 0.70 -10.29
CA LEU A 181 -2.13 0.01 -10.40
C LEU A 181 -2.28 -1.43 -10.92
N ALA A 182 -3.36 -2.14 -10.56
CA ALA A 182 -3.65 -3.48 -11.07
C ALA A 182 -3.84 -3.48 -12.59
N TYR A 183 -4.61 -2.53 -13.12
CA TYR A 183 -4.75 -2.37 -14.58
C TYR A 183 -3.42 -1.99 -15.25
N LEU A 184 -2.61 -1.15 -14.61
CA LEU A 184 -1.30 -0.79 -15.14
C LEU A 184 -0.33 -1.98 -15.13
N CYS A 185 -0.30 -2.79 -14.07
CA CYS A 185 0.45 -4.04 -14.02
C CYS A 185 0.05 -4.97 -15.16
N ASN A 186 -1.26 -5.16 -15.37
CA ASN A 186 -1.75 -6.00 -16.47
C ASN A 186 -1.41 -5.40 -17.85
N ARG A 187 -1.38 -4.09 -18.00
CA ARG A 187 -0.95 -3.45 -19.26
C ARG A 187 0.52 -3.67 -19.56
N LEU A 188 1.36 -3.67 -18.52
CA LEU A 188 2.82 -3.90 -18.65
C LEU A 188 3.17 -5.37 -18.82
N ALA A 189 2.35 -6.29 -18.28
CA ALA A 189 2.53 -7.74 -18.34
C ALA A 189 1.20 -8.43 -18.64
N PRO A 190 0.67 -8.34 -19.89
CA PRO A 190 -0.70 -8.74 -20.21
C PRO A 190 -0.96 -10.24 -20.07
N ASP A 191 0.06 -11.08 -20.21
CA ASP A 191 -0.06 -12.53 -20.15
C ASP A 191 0.24 -13.10 -18.75
N LEU A 192 0.48 -12.23 -17.77
CA LEU A 192 0.88 -12.65 -16.42
C LEU A 192 -0.32 -12.98 -15.53
N PHE A 193 -1.42 -12.28 -15.71
CA PHE A 193 -2.59 -12.39 -14.85
C PHE A 193 -3.75 -13.05 -15.59
N CYS A 194 -4.38 -14.04 -14.97
CA CYS A 194 -5.60 -14.65 -15.50
C CYS A 194 -6.88 -13.86 -15.12
N GLY A 195 -6.77 -12.87 -14.24
CA GLY A 195 -7.88 -11.99 -13.92
C GLY A 195 -7.51 -10.85 -12.97
N ILE A 196 -8.28 -9.76 -13.06
CA ILE A 196 -8.19 -8.58 -12.22
C ILE A 196 -9.46 -8.51 -11.37
N ILE A 197 -9.30 -8.27 -10.09
CA ILE A 197 -10.38 -7.99 -9.14
C ILE A 197 -10.26 -6.53 -8.72
N ASP A 198 -11.20 -5.73 -9.16
CA ASP A 198 -11.30 -4.29 -8.93
C ASP A 198 -12.33 -4.01 -7.84
N ASN A 199 -11.94 -3.23 -6.81
CA ASN A 199 -12.79 -2.89 -5.67
C ASN A 199 -12.64 -1.42 -5.23
#